data_7b83d6546eda8b7dc2cfafd01a3af024
#
_entry.id   7b83d6546eda8b7dc2cfafd01a3af024
#
_cell.length_a   1.000
_cell.length_b   1.000
_cell.length_c   1.000
_cell.angle_alpha   90.00
_cell.angle_beta   90.00
_cell.angle_gamma   90.00
#
_symmetry.space_group_name_H-M   'P 1'
#
loop_
_entity.id
_entity.type
_entity.pdbx_description
1 polymer ?
#
loop_
_entity_poly.entity_id
_entity_poly.type
_entity_poly.pdbx_seq_one_letter_code
_entity_poly.pdbx_strand_id
1 'polypeptide(L)'
;MNIADIKKQATDKMAKSVETLKHDLAKVRTGRAHTGIIDHLKVDYYGSEVPINQVANVTLADARTISVQPFEKKMVQVVEKAIRDSDLGVNPATSGDVVRIPMPPLTEERRRELTKIVKHEGENAKVAVRNSRRDAITHLKDLLKEGDVSEDDEKRAQDEVQKMTDKAIADIDRLVAEKEKDVMSV
;
A
#
# COMPACT_ATOMS: atom_id res chain seq x y z
N MET A 1 -3.55 7.66 -32.91
CA MET A 1 -3.44 6.60 -31.85
C MET A 1 -3.88 5.30 -32.49
N ASN A 2 -3.07 4.26 -32.42
CA ASN A 2 -3.40 2.95 -32.99
C ASN A 2 -3.84 1.96 -31.88
N ILE A 3 -4.26 0.75 -32.28
CA ILE A 3 -4.70 -0.27 -31.33
C ILE A 3 -3.63 -0.58 -30.27
N ALA A 4 -2.36 -0.67 -30.67
CA ALA A 4 -1.26 -0.96 -29.75
C ALA A 4 -1.09 0.14 -28.70
N ASP A 5 -1.23 1.41 -29.10
CA ASP A 5 -1.17 2.56 -28.19
C ASP A 5 -2.33 2.54 -27.19
N ILE A 6 -3.54 2.23 -27.65
CA ILE A 6 -4.73 2.14 -26.80
C ILE A 6 -4.56 1.03 -25.76
N LYS A 7 -4.12 -0.15 -26.19
CA LYS A 7 -3.88 -1.28 -25.30
C LYS A 7 -2.79 -0.97 -24.26
N LYS A 8 -1.71 -0.33 -24.71
CA LYS A 8 -0.63 0.08 -23.81
C LYS A 8 -1.11 1.08 -22.75
N GLN A 9 -1.84 2.11 -23.17
CA GLN A 9 -2.40 3.09 -22.23
C GLN A 9 -3.35 2.44 -21.24
N ALA A 10 -4.21 1.53 -21.69
CA ALA A 10 -5.11 0.80 -20.80
C ALA A 10 -4.32 -0.05 -19.78
N THR A 11 -3.31 -0.78 -20.23
CA THR A 11 -2.44 -1.58 -19.37
C THR A 11 -1.74 -0.72 -18.32
N ASP A 12 -1.15 0.39 -18.73
CA ASP A 12 -0.41 1.29 -17.84
C ASP A 12 -1.35 1.93 -16.80
N LYS A 13 -2.53 2.39 -17.20
CA LYS A 13 -3.52 2.98 -16.29
C LYS A 13 -4.05 1.95 -15.29
N MET A 14 -4.35 0.72 -15.73
CA MET A 14 -4.82 -0.35 -14.86
C MET A 14 -3.74 -0.79 -13.88
N ALA A 15 -2.50 -0.92 -14.34
CA ALA A 15 -1.35 -1.23 -13.48
C ALA A 15 -1.13 -0.15 -12.43
N LYS A 16 -1.25 1.12 -12.81
CA LYS A 16 -1.15 2.25 -11.88
C LYS A 16 -2.25 2.22 -10.83
N SER A 17 -3.47 1.87 -11.21
CA SER A 17 -4.59 1.72 -10.25
C SER A 17 -4.32 0.62 -9.23
N VAL A 18 -3.77 -0.51 -9.65
CA VAL A 18 -3.39 -1.62 -8.75
C VAL A 18 -2.24 -1.19 -7.82
N GLU A 19 -1.22 -0.51 -8.33
CA GLU A 19 -0.10 0.00 -7.52
C GLU A 19 -0.56 1.05 -6.50
N THR A 20 -1.45 1.94 -6.89
CA THR A 20 -2.06 2.92 -5.98
C THR A 20 -2.81 2.22 -4.85
N LEU A 21 -3.58 1.17 -5.17
CA LEU A 21 -4.26 0.36 -4.17
C LEU A 21 -3.26 -0.30 -3.20
N LYS A 22 -2.18 -0.89 -3.69
CA LYS A 22 -1.13 -1.46 -2.84
C LYS A 22 -0.58 -0.44 -1.87
N HIS A 23 -0.30 0.76 -2.36
CA HIS A 23 0.21 1.85 -1.56
C HIS A 23 -0.80 2.29 -0.49
N ASP A 24 -2.06 2.43 -0.85
CA ASP A 24 -3.12 2.84 0.08
C ASP A 24 -3.40 1.75 1.13
N LEU A 25 -3.40 0.48 0.74
CA LEU A 25 -3.55 -0.64 1.67
C LEU A 25 -2.36 -0.76 2.63
N ALA A 26 -1.15 -0.43 2.20
CA ALA A 26 0.03 -0.43 3.07
C ALA A 26 -0.09 0.55 4.24
N LYS A 27 -0.85 1.62 4.09
CA LYS A 27 -1.11 2.61 5.14
C LYS A 27 -2.12 2.13 6.18
N VAL A 28 -2.91 1.13 5.86
CA VAL A 28 -3.92 0.59 6.78
C VAL A 28 -3.24 -0.24 7.85
N ARG A 29 -3.46 0.17 9.12
CA ARG A 29 -2.88 -0.50 10.28
C ARG A 29 -3.43 -1.92 10.43
N THR A 30 -2.53 -2.88 10.62
CA THR A 30 -2.87 -4.26 10.97
C THR A 30 -2.44 -4.55 12.41
N GLY A 31 -2.84 -5.70 12.95
CA GLY A 31 -2.37 -6.14 14.25
C GLY A 31 -0.88 -6.54 14.28
N ARG A 32 -0.25 -6.64 13.10
CA ARG A 32 1.17 -6.98 12.97
C ARG A 32 2.04 -5.74 13.03
N ALA A 33 3.18 -5.85 13.69
CA ALA A 33 4.21 -4.82 13.65
C ALA A 33 4.81 -4.74 12.25
N HIS A 34 5.11 -3.53 11.81
CA HIS A 34 5.76 -3.26 10.54
C HIS A 34 6.79 -2.15 10.73
N THR A 35 8.02 -2.36 10.28
CA THR A 35 9.10 -1.36 10.45
C THR A 35 8.78 -0.03 9.80
N GLY A 36 8.03 -0.04 8.70
CA GLY A 36 7.57 1.17 8.02
C GLY A 36 6.73 2.13 8.87
N ILE A 37 6.16 1.66 10.00
CA ILE A 37 5.38 2.50 10.92
C ILE A 37 6.26 3.60 11.53
N ILE A 38 7.53 3.32 11.78
CA ILE A 38 8.48 4.25 12.42
C ILE A 38 9.51 4.85 11.47
N ASP A 39 9.54 4.44 10.19
CA ASP A 39 10.52 4.93 9.22
C ASP A 39 10.46 6.45 9.01
N HIS A 40 9.29 7.05 9.20
CA HIS A 40 9.10 8.50 9.05
C HIS A 40 9.46 9.30 10.31
N LEU A 41 9.74 8.62 11.43
CA LEU A 41 10.14 9.31 12.65
C LEU A 41 11.51 9.94 12.49
N LYS A 42 11.60 11.19 12.97
CA LYS A 42 12.85 11.91 13.02
C LYS A 42 13.36 11.95 14.46
N VAL A 43 14.65 11.83 14.60
CA VAL A 43 15.36 11.83 15.87
C VAL A 43 16.38 12.96 15.87
N ASP A 44 16.50 13.67 16.99
CA ASP A 44 17.54 14.67 17.15
C ASP A 44 18.91 13.99 17.32
N TYR A 45 19.74 14.17 16.31
CA TYR A 45 21.12 13.68 16.28
C TYR A 45 22.08 14.85 16.31
N TYR A 46 22.59 15.18 17.50
CA TYR A 46 23.50 16.31 17.73
C TYR A 46 23.04 17.65 17.15
N GLY A 47 21.76 17.96 17.35
CA GLY A 47 21.13 19.19 16.87
C GLY A 47 20.54 19.13 15.48
N SER A 48 20.66 18.01 14.77
CA SER A 48 20.06 17.79 13.45
C SER A 48 18.99 16.71 13.51
N GLU A 49 17.82 16.99 12.95
CA GLU A 49 16.77 15.97 12.79
C GLU A 49 17.08 15.03 11.64
N VAL A 50 17.25 13.76 11.95
CA VAL A 50 17.54 12.69 10.97
C VAL A 50 16.51 11.58 11.09
N PRO A 51 16.23 10.84 10.01
CA PRO A 51 15.37 9.66 10.08
C PRO A 51 15.93 8.62 11.06
N ILE A 52 15.04 7.94 11.77
CA ILE A 52 15.43 6.96 12.80
C ILE A 52 16.33 5.84 12.25
N ASN A 53 16.13 5.43 11.01
CA ASN A 53 16.92 4.38 10.36
C ASN A 53 18.38 4.78 10.10
N GLN A 54 18.72 6.06 10.17
CA GLN A 54 20.09 6.54 10.04
C GLN A 54 20.86 6.47 11.35
N VAL A 55 20.19 6.41 12.49
CA VAL A 55 20.81 6.38 13.83
C VAL A 55 20.62 5.07 14.55
N ALA A 56 19.79 4.19 14.03
CA ALA A 56 19.45 2.90 14.66
C ALA A 56 19.18 1.82 13.63
N ASN A 57 19.40 0.58 14.03
CA ASN A 57 18.95 -0.59 13.28
C ASN A 57 17.53 -0.93 13.70
N VAL A 58 16.58 -0.90 12.76
CA VAL A 58 15.16 -1.15 12.96
C VAL A 58 14.81 -2.52 12.41
N THR A 59 14.37 -3.42 13.26
CA THR A 59 14.00 -4.79 12.89
C THR A 59 12.72 -5.21 13.61
N LEU A 60 12.14 -6.34 13.21
CA LEU A 60 11.04 -6.97 13.91
C LEU A 60 11.61 -8.00 14.90
N ALA A 61 11.29 -7.83 16.18
CA ALA A 61 11.64 -8.83 17.19
C ALA A 61 10.69 -10.03 17.12
N ASP A 62 9.39 -9.75 16.90
CA ASP A 62 8.32 -10.72 16.67
C ASP A 62 7.19 -10.10 15.86
N ALA A 63 6.07 -10.80 15.68
CA ALA A 63 4.95 -10.34 14.87
C ALA A 63 4.30 -9.04 15.38
N ARG A 64 4.54 -8.64 16.63
CA ARG A 64 3.91 -7.48 17.29
C ARG A 64 4.90 -6.50 17.89
N THR A 65 6.19 -6.80 17.85
CA THR A 65 7.22 -6.00 18.51
C THR A 65 8.26 -5.52 17.50
N ILE A 66 8.45 -4.22 17.44
CA ILE A 66 9.55 -3.61 16.69
C ILE A 66 10.74 -3.46 17.62
N SER A 67 11.92 -3.85 17.17
CA SER A 67 13.18 -3.69 17.88
C SER A 67 13.98 -2.58 17.22
N VAL A 68 14.35 -1.59 18.01
CA VAL A 68 15.19 -0.46 17.58
C VAL A 68 16.48 -0.49 18.37
N GLN A 69 17.58 -0.73 17.72
CA GLN A 69 18.91 -0.75 18.33
C GLN A 69 19.72 0.43 17.81
N PRO A 70 19.85 1.51 18.60
CA PRO A 70 20.70 2.63 18.24
C PRO A 70 22.16 2.20 18.06
N PHE A 71 22.84 2.80 17.09
CA PHE A 71 24.25 2.52 16.83
C PHE A 71 25.15 3.06 17.97
N GLU A 72 24.71 4.14 18.60
CA GLU A 72 25.42 4.76 19.74
C GLU A 72 24.60 4.61 21.03
N LYS A 73 25.23 4.14 22.09
CA LYS A 73 24.58 3.97 23.41
C LYS A 73 23.97 5.27 23.95
N LYS A 74 24.60 6.40 23.66
CA LYS A 74 24.11 7.73 24.06
C LYS A 74 22.77 8.10 23.42
N MET A 75 22.45 7.49 22.28
CA MET A 75 21.23 7.77 21.53
C MET A 75 20.02 6.96 22.01
N VAL A 76 20.19 5.96 22.86
CA VAL A 76 19.11 5.09 23.34
C VAL A 76 17.97 5.91 23.97
N GLN A 77 18.29 6.80 24.88
CA GLN A 77 17.29 7.64 25.54
C GLN A 77 16.62 8.64 24.59
N VAL A 78 17.39 9.19 23.66
CA VAL A 78 16.88 10.15 22.66
C VAL A 78 15.92 9.45 21.71
N VAL A 79 16.27 8.26 21.24
CA VAL A 79 15.41 7.43 20.38
C VAL A 79 14.14 7.02 21.11
N GLU A 80 14.26 6.55 22.35
CA GLU A 80 13.11 6.17 23.18
C GLU A 80 12.14 7.35 23.36
N LYS A 81 12.67 8.52 23.69
CA LYS A 81 11.86 9.72 23.86
C LYS A 81 11.16 10.13 22.55
N ALA A 82 11.87 10.09 21.44
CA ALA A 82 11.29 10.42 20.13
C ALA A 82 10.13 9.48 19.78
N ILE A 83 10.24 8.20 20.09
CA ILE A 83 9.18 7.21 19.87
C ILE A 83 8.00 7.45 20.82
N ARG A 84 8.28 7.73 22.08
CA ARG A 84 7.25 8.00 23.10
C ARG A 84 6.43 9.25 22.78
N ASP A 85 7.08 10.29 22.33
CA ASP A 85 6.46 11.60 22.02
C ASP A 85 5.83 11.60 20.61
N SER A 86 5.95 10.51 19.85
CA SER A 86 5.37 10.41 18.52
C SER A 86 3.86 10.20 18.55
N ASP A 87 3.22 10.45 17.40
CA ASP A 87 1.77 10.25 17.19
C ASP A 87 1.34 8.77 17.14
N LEU A 88 2.29 7.84 17.29
CA LEU A 88 2.00 6.41 17.16
C LEU A 88 1.22 5.82 18.33
N GLY A 89 1.18 6.51 19.48
CA GLY A 89 0.46 6.01 20.67
C GLY A 89 1.03 4.71 21.22
N VAL A 90 2.34 4.51 21.10
CA VAL A 90 3.04 3.30 21.56
C VAL A 90 3.87 3.60 22.81
N ASN A 91 4.09 2.59 23.63
CA ASN A 91 4.92 2.67 24.85
C ASN A 91 6.23 1.92 24.62
N PRO A 92 7.31 2.60 24.27
CA PRO A 92 8.60 1.96 24.11
C PRO A 92 9.13 1.47 25.47
N ALA A 93 9.75 0.29 25.47
CA ALA A 93 10.42 -0.28 26.63
C ALA A 93 11.89 -0.50 26.29
N THR A 94 12.79 0.11 27.07
CA THR A 94 14.24 -0.03 26.88
C THR A 94 14.76 -1.18 27.71
N SER A 95 15.52 -2.07 27.07
CA SER A 95 16.26 -3.14 27.72
C SER A 95 17.70 -3.12 27.22
N GLY A 96 18.63 -2.64 28.07
CA GLY A 96 20.02 -2.43 27.67
C GLY A 96 20.15 -1.39 26.55
N ASP A 97 20.70 -1.83 25.43
CA ASP A 97 20.92 -0.97 24.25
C ASP A 97 19.78 -1.04 23.22
N VAL A 98 18.72 -1.79 23.53
CA VAL A 98 17.61 -2.04 22.61
C VAL A 98 16.32 -1.41 23.12
N VAL A 99 15.65 -0.65 22.25
CA VAL A 99 14.31 -0.13 22.50
C VAL A 99 13.31 -1.06 21.83
N ARG A 100 12.40 -1.62 22.61
CA ARG A 100 11.31 -2.48 22.12
C ARG A 100 10.02 -1.70 22.07
N ILE A 101 9.32 -1.83 20.97
CA ILE A 101 8.05 -1.15 20.73
C ILE A 101 6.99 -2.24 20.56
N PRO A 102 6.26 -2.62 21.63
CA PRO A 102 5.14 -3.53 21.49
C PRO A 102 3.98 -2.78 20.84
N MET A 103 3.42 -3.34 19.76
CA MET A 103 2.23 -2.80 19.13
C MET A 103 0.99 -3.23 19.90
N PRO A 104 0.12 -2.29 20.32
CA PRO A 104 -1.11 -2.68 21.00
C PRO A 104 -2.01 -3.47 20.04
N PRO A 105 -2.71 -4.51 20.54
CA PRO A 105 -3.66 -5.25 19.72
C PRO A 105 -4.82 -4.35 19.27
N LEU A 106 -5.32 -4.58 18.06
CA LEU A 106 -6.52 -3.91 17.58
C LEU A 106 -7.75 -4.47 18.30
N THR A 107 -8.68 -3.58 18.66
CA THR A 107 -10.00 -4.00 19.15
C THR A 107 -10.80 -4.63 18.01
N GLU A 108 -11.77 -5.48 18.32
CA GLU A 108 -12.65 -6.07 17.31
C GLU A 108 -13.42 -5.00 16.53
N GLU A 109 -13.91 -3.98 17.22
CA GLU A 109 -14.58 -2.85 16.60
C GLU A 109 -13.67 -2.13 15.59
N ARG A 110 -12.44 -1.85 15.99
CA ARG A 110 -11.45 -1.20 15.10
C ARG A 110 -11.10 -2.06 13.90
N ARG A 111 -10.99 -3.38 14.07
CA ARG A 111 -10.78 -4.31 12.96
C ARG A 111 -11.91 -4.25 11.95
N ARG A 112 -13.15 -4.21 12.41
CA ARG A 112 -14.34 -4.07 11.55
C ARG A 112 -14.31 -2.77 10.75
N GLU A 113 -13.97 -1.66 11.40
CA GLU A 113 -13.83 -0.37 10.72
C GLU A 113 -12.74 -0.41 9.64
N LEU A 114 -11.57 -0.96 9.96
CA LEU A 114 -10.46 -1.10 9.02
C LEU A 114 -10.82 -2.01 7.85
N THR A 115 -11.55 -3.08 8.07
CA THR A 115 -12.05 -3.95 7.01
C THR A 115 -12.97 -3.20 6.04
N LYS A 116 -13.83 -2.32 6.54
CA LYS A 116 -14.65 -1.45 5.69
C LYS A 116 -13.81 -0.49 4.86
N ILE A 117 -12.77 0.08 5.44
CA ILE A 117 -11.82 0.95 4.73
C ILE A 117 -11.12 0.18 3.61
N VAL A 118 -10.62 -1.02 3.90
CA VAL A 118 -9.97 -1.89 2.91
C VAL A 118 -10.90 -2.21 1.74
N LYS A 119 -12.14 -2.59 2.02
CA LYS A 119 -13.14 -2.85 0.97
C LYS A 119 -13.44 -1.61 0.13
N HIS A 120 -13.56 -0.46 0.77
CA HIS A 120 -13.80 0.80 0.07
C HIS A 120 -12.65 1.17 -0.88
N GLU A 121 -11.40 1.04 -0.42
CA GLU A 121 -10.23 1.26 -1.27
C GLU A 121 -10.21 0.28 -2.45
N GLY A 122 -10.56 -0.97 -2.25
CA GLY A 122 -10.69 -1.96 -3.31
C GLY A 122 -11.76 -1.58 -4.34
N GLU A 123 -12.91 -1.12 -3.91
CA GLU A 123 -13.98 -0.65 -4.82
C GLU A 123 -13.54 0.58 -5.63
N ASN A 124 -12.86 1.52 -5.01
CA ASN A 124 -12.30 2.69 -5.71
C ASN A 124 -11.30 2.28 -6.79
N ALA A 125 -10.44 1.32 -6.50
CA ALA A 125 -9.49 0.78 -7.49
C ALA A 125 -10.20 0.10 -8.65
N LYS A 126 -11.25 -0.68 -8.39
CA LYS A 126 -12.08 -1.31 -9.44
C LYS A 126 -12.77 -0.29 -10.33
N VAL A 127 -13.28 0.79 -9.73
CA VAL A 127 -13.89 1.90 -10.50
C VAL A 127 -12.86 2.52 -11.44
N ALA A 128 -11.64 2.78 -10.97
CA ALA A 128 -10.56 3.31 -11.79
C ALA A 128 -10.19 2.37 -12.95
N VAL A 129 -10.12 1.07 -12.70
CA VAL A 129 -9.86 0.05 -13.73
C VAL A 129 -10.99 0.02 -14.77
N ARG A 130 -12.23 0.04 -14.34
CA ARG A 130 -13.39 0.07 -15.26
C ARG A 130 -13.44 1.33 -16.09
N ASN A 131 -13.06 2.48 -15.52
CA ASN A 131 -12.96 3.72 -16.28
C ASN A 131 -11.86 3.63 -17.36
N SER A 132 -10.70 3.06 -17.03
CA SER A 132 -9.63 2.82 -18.00
C SER A 132 -10.10 1.91 -19.14
N ARG A 133 -10.90 0.88 -18.84
CA ARG A 133 -11.53 0.02 -19.85
C ARG A 133 -12.49 0.80 -20.74
N ARG A 134 -13.36 1.61 -20.16
CA ARG A 134 -14.33 2.42 -20.93
C ARG A 134 -13.64 3.38 -21.88
N ASP A 135 -12.60 4.05 -21.42
CA ASP A 135 -11.79 4.96 -22.26
C ASP A 135 -11.18 4.20 -23.44
N ALA A 136 -10.57 3.05 -23.19
CA ALA A 136 -9.98 2.22 -24.23
C ALA A 136 -11.01 1.76 -25.27
N ILE A 137 -12.17 1.30 -24.83
CA ILE A 137 -13.26 0.86 -25.71
C ILE A 137 -13.78 2.03 -26.53
N THR A 138 -13.93 3.21 -25.95
CA THR A 138 -14.32 4.41 -26.68
C THR A 138 -13.34 4.75 -27.81
N HIS A 139 -12.05 4.73 -27.52
CA HIS A 139 -11.01 4.98 -28.53
C HIS A 139 -11.00 3.91 -29.63
N LEU A 140 -11.24 2.63 -29.28
CA LEU A 140 -11.34 1.56 -30.29
C LEU A 140 -12.54 1.75 -31.21
N LYS A 141 -13.68 2.15 -30.67
CA LYS A 141 -14.88 2.47 -31.46
C LYS A 141 -14.67 3.66 -32.37
N ASP A 142 -13.94 4.68 -31.90
CA ASP A 142 -13.58 5.83 -32.72
C ASP A 142 -12.70 5.42 -33.91
N LEU A 143 -11.70 4.55 -33.70
CA LEU A 143 -10.87 4.01 -34.79
C LEU A 143 -11.71 3.24 -35.83
N LEU A 144 -12.68 2.45 -35.38
CA LEU A 144 -13.58 1.74 -36.28
C LEU A 144 -14.45 2.70 -37.07
N LYS A 145 -15.02 3.71 -36.42
CA LYS A 145 -15.85 4.73 -37.05
C LYS A 145 -15.10 5.54 -38.09
N GLU A 146 -13.83 5.83 -37.85
CA GLU A 146 -12.94 6.54 -38.79
C GLU A 146 -12.43 5.65 -39.92
N GLY A 147 -12.69 4.36 -39.86
CA GLY A 147 -12.27 3.38 -40.87
C GLY A 147 -10.81 2.97 -40.80
N ASP A 148 -10.14 3.30 -39.70
CA ASP A 148 -8.70 2.99 -39.47
C ASP A 148 -8.43 1.53 -39.09
N VAL A 149 -9.46 0.81 -38.67
CA VAL A 149 -9.37 -0.61 -38.29
C VAL A 149 -10.61 -1.37 -38.82
N SER A 150 -10.45 -2.69 -38.98
CA SER A 150 -11.57 -3.58 -39.34
C SER A 150 -12.43 -3.89 -38.09
N GLU A 151 -13.66 -4.31 -38.32
CA GLU A 151 -14.56 -4.77 -37.24
C GLU A 151 -13.99 -5.94 -36.50
N ASP A 152 -13.31 -6.87 -37.16
CA ASP A 152 -12.67 -8.02 -36.53
C ASP A 152 -11.50 -7.62 -35.65
N ASP A 153 -10.68 -6.65 -36.07
CA ASP A 153 -9.54 -6.17 -35.30
C ASP A 153 -10.02 -5.37 -34.07
N GLU A 154 -11.05 -4.53 -34.23
CA GLU A 154 -11.66 -3.78 -33.15
C GLU A 154 -12.24 -4.73 -32.10
N LYS A 155 -13.00 -5.73 -32.50
CA LYS A 155 -13.59 -6.73 -31.61
C LYS A 155 -12.51 -7.51 -30.85
N ARG A 156 -11.46 -7.95 -31.54
CA ARG A 156 -10.33 -8.64 -30.93
C ARG A 156 -9.64 -7.76 -29.89
N ALA A 157 -9.44 -6.49 -30.19
CA ALA A 157 -8.85 -5.53 -29.27
C ALA A 157 -9.76 -5.28 -28.05
N GLN A 158 -11.08 -5.21 -28.22
CA GLN A 158 -12.02 -5.13 -27.09
C GLN A 158 -11.92 -6.36 -26.18
N ASP A 159 -11.83 -7.55 -26.74
CA ASP A 159 -11.67 -8.81 -25.98
C ASP A 159 -10.36 -8.80 -25.18
N GLU A 160 -9.28 -8.32 -25.77
CA GLU A 160 -8.00 -8.18 -25.05
C GLU A 160 -8.08 -7.17 -23.91
N VAL A 161 -8.71 -6.02 -24.13
CA VAL A 161 -8.93 -5.02 -23.07
C VAL A 161 -9.80 -5.59 -21.95
N GLN A 162 -10.82 -6.40 -22.29
CA GLN A 162 -11.64 -7.08 -21.28
C GLN A 162 -10.82 -8.06 -20.44
N LYS A 163 -9.94 -8.85 -21.07
CA LYS A 163 -9.04 -9.76 -20.35
C LYS A 163 -8.09 -9.02 -19.40
N MET A 164 -7.54 -7.88 -19.84
CA MET A 164 -6.72 -7.02 -18.97
C MET A 164 -7.51 -6.52 -17.77
N THR A 165 -8.76 -6.11 -18.00
CA THR A 165 -9.67 -5.63 -16.95
C THR A 165 -9.96 -6.73 -15.94
N ASP A 166 -10.29 -7.93 -16.40
CA ASP A 166 -10.59 -9.08 -15.55
C ASP A 166 -9.38 -9.45 -14.68
N LYS A 167 -8.18 -9.43 -15.27
CA LYS A 167 -6.94 -9.68 -14.53
C LYS A 167 -6.69 -8.62 -13.47
N ALA A 168 -6.83 -7.34 -13.80
CA ALA A 168 -6.64 -6.25 -12.84
C ALA A 168 -7.64 -6.34 -11.69
N ILE A 169 -8.91 -6.64 -11.96
CA ILE A 169 -9.93 -6.83 -10.93
C ILE A 169 -9.62 -8.03 -10.05
N ALA A 170 -9.16 -9.15 -10.61
CA ALA A 170 -8.75 -10.31 -9.85
C ALA A 170 -7.56 -9.99 -8.92
N ASP A 171 -6.58 -9.23 -9.40
CA ASP A 171 -5.46 -8.76 -8.57
C ASP A 171 -5.93 -7.86 -7.43
N ILE A 172 -6.88 -6.95 -7.69
CA ILE A 172 -7.49 -6.10 -6.66
C ILE A 172 -8.20 -6.95 -5.61
N ASP A 173 -9.03 -7.90 -6.02
CA ASP A 173 -9.76 -8.79 -5.10
C ASP A 173 -8.80 -9.60 -4.22
N ARG A 174 -7.71 -10.09 -4.79
CA ARG A 174 -6.67 -10.80 -4.06
C ARG A 174 -6.00 -9.90 -3.02
N LEU A 175 -5.60 -8.68 -3.39
CA LEU A 175 -4.98 -7.72 -2.48
C LEU A 175 -5.92 -7.33 -1.33
N VAL A 176 -7.19 -7.11 -1.62
CA VAL A 176 -8.21 -6.81 -0.61
C VAL A 176 -8.38 -7.98 0.36
N ALA A 177 -8.51 -9.20 -0.15
CA ALA A 177 -8.68 -10.41 0.67
C ALA A 177 -7.47 -10.66 1.58
N GLU A 178 -6.26 -10.51 1.05
CA GLU A 178 -5.02 -10.64 1.82
C GLU A 178 -4.96 -9.59 2.94
N LYS A 179 -5.29 -8.34 2.64
CA LYS A 179 -5.29 -7.26 3.64
C LYS A 179 -6.38 -7.43 4.70
N GLU A 180 -7.57 -7.85 4.31
CA GLU A 180 -8.64 -8.19 5.27
C GLU A 180 -8.21 -9.29 6.23
N LYS A 181 -7.54 -10.31 5.72
CA LYS A 181 -6.99 -11.39 6.54
C LYS A 181 -5.94 -10.85 7.53
N ASP A 182 -5.06 -9.97 7.08
CA ASP A 182 -4.03 -9.36 7.93
C ASP A 182 -4.65 -8.48 9.03
N VAL A 183 -5.68 -7.71 8.71
CA VAL A 183 -6.42 -6.89 9.68
C VAL A 183 -7.12 -7.76 10.72
N MET A 184 -7.68 -8.89 10.31
CA MET A 184 -8.40 -9.81 11.20
C MET A 184 -7.49 -10.79 11.95
N SER A 185 -6.23 -10.90 11.58
CA SER A 185 -5.28 -11.77 12.27
C SER A 185 -4.91 -11.21 13.65
N VAL A 186 -4.84 -12.10 14.61
CA VAL A 186 -4.52 -11.77 16.02
C VAL A 186 -3.02 -11.87 16.25
#